data_e503667ed9a265ea915874787c3db35b
#
_entry.id   e503667ed9a265ea915874787c3db35b
#
_cell.length_a   1.000
_cell.length_b   1.000
_cell.length_c   1.000
_cell.angle_alpha   90.00
_cell.angle_beta   90.00
_cell.angle_gamma   90.00
#
_symmetry.space_group_name_H-M   'P 1'
#
loop_
_entity.id
_entity.type
_entity.pdbx_description
1 polymer ?
#
loop_
_entity_poly.entity_id
_entity_poly.type
_entity_poly.pdbx_seq_one_letter_code
_entity_poly.pdbx_strand_id
1 'polypeptide(L)'
;GMIVREYNDSPSNFRYTKTLNEVFEEYGIPAIWGVDTRTLTRIIRNEGSQKVIVTDAATPREEAMRKLAGYCLPHDMVSRVSCKKRWMSRVPNHKYDVVAVDCGIKHNIIRQLNRVGCNVTIVPYDSTVEEIMAFHPDGIVLSNVPGNPEDVTPVIGLVRQLRGKLPIFGICMGHQLISLAY
;
A
#
# COMPACT_ATOMS: atom_id res chain seq x y z
N GLY A 1 -10.92 -8.85 1.23
CA GLY A 1 -11.18 -10.28 1.05
C GLY A 1 -9.92 -11.10 0.75
N MET A 2 -10.07 -12.40 0.76
CA MET A 2 -8.99 -13.33 0.45
C MET A 2 -9.46 -14.34 -0.60
N ILE A 3 -8.61 -14.60 -1.60
CA ILE A 3 -8.84 -15.64 -2.63
C ILE A 3 -7.63 -16.54 -2.62
N VAL A 4 -7.83 -17.84 -2.33
CA VAL A 4 -6.75 -18.83 -2.24
C VAL A 4 -7.09 -20.14 -2.94
N ARG A 5 -6.07 -20.88 -3.33
CA ARG A 5 -6.25 -22.23 -3.86
C ARG A 5 -6.56 -23.22 -2.75
N GLU A 6 -5.79 -23.19 -1.70
CA GLU A 6 -5.92 -24.06 -0.53
C GLU A 6 -6.02 -23.21 0.72
N TYR A 7 -6.90 -23.61 1.61
CA TYR A 7 -7.11 -22.96 2.90
C TYR A 7 -6.71 -23.92 4.01
N ASN A 8 -5.94 -23.42 4.96
CA ASN A 8 -5.58 -24.15 6.17
C ASN A 8 -5.84 -23.27 7.38
N ASP A 9 -6.72 -23.73 8.27
CA ASP A 9 -7.08 -23.01 9.50
C ASP A 9 -6.18 -23.41 10.71
N SER A 10 -5.21 -24.30 10.50
CA SER A 10 -4.26 -24.70 11.55
C SER A 10 -3.07 -23.75 11.55
N PRO A 11 -2.94 -22.87 12.56
CA PRO A 11 -1.83 -21.94 12.64
C PRO A 11 -0.51 -22.68 12.85
N SER A 12 0.51 -22.32 12.06
CA SER A 12 1.86 -22.90 12.18
C SER A 12 2.71 -22.20 13.27
N ASN A 13 2.30 -21.03 13.73
CA ASN A 13 3.00 -20.28 14.75
C ASN A 13 2.39 -20.55 16.13
N PHE A 14 3.20 -21.07 17.07
CA PHE A 14 2.74 -21.37 18.43
C PHE A 14 2.29 -20.14 19.24
N ARG A 15 2.55 -18.92 18.77
CA ARG A 15 2.10 -17.66 19.40
C ARG A 15 0.77 -17.15 18.84
N TYR A 16 0.08 -17.93 18.03
CA TYR A 16 -1.21 -17.50 17.53
C TYR A 16 -2.22 -17.32 18.68
N THR A 17 -3.08 -16.35 18.53
CA THR A 17 -4.18 -16.07 19.49
C THR A 17 -5.53 -16.34 18.87
N LYS A 18 -5.62 -16.30 17.54
CA LYS A 18 -6.82 -16.55 16.75
C LYS A 18 -6.45 -17.29 15.47
N THR A 19 -7.37 -18.11 14.98
CA THR A 19 -7.24 -18.68 13.64
C THR A 19 -7.56 -17.64 12.58
N LEU A 20 -7.23 -17.91 11.34
CA LEU A 20 -7.53 -16.98 10.23
C LEU A 20 -9.05 -16.87 10.01
N ASN A 21 -9.80 -17.96 10.19
CA ASN A 21 -11.25 -17.95 10.10
C ASN A 21 -11.88 -17.06 11.16
N GLU A 22 -11.45 -17.18 12.42
CA GLU A 22 -11.94 -16.33 13.52
C GLU A 22 -11.70 -14.85 13.25
N VAL A 23 -10.53 -14.49 12.66
CA VAL A 23 -10.25 -13.11 12.26
C VAL A 23 -11.18 -12.65 11.14
N PHE A 24 -11.42 -13.49 10.13
CA PHE A 24 -12.30 -13.11 9.03
C PHE A 24 -13.75 -12.94 9.47
N GLU A 25 -14.25 -13.81 10.36
CA GLU A 25 -15.58 -13.68 10.93
C GLU A 25 -15.71 -12.41 11.78
N GLU A 26 -14.75 -12.15 12.67
CA GLU A 26 -14.72 -10.96 13.52
C GLU A 26 -14.77 -9.64 12.74
N TYR A 27 -14.05 -9.58 11.63
CA TYR A 27 -13.96 -8.36 10.80
C TYR A 27 -14.88 -8.37 9.57
N GLY A 28 -15.72 -9.39 9.40
CA GLY A 28 -16.61 -9.52 8.25
C GLY A 28 -15.87 -9.56 6.91
N ILE A 29 -14.71 -10.23 6.87
CA ILE A 29 -13.86 -10.29 5.68
C ILE A 29 -14.27 -11.49 4.82
N PRO A 30 -14.79 -11.29 3.59
CA PRO A 30 -15.11 -12.41 2.71
C PRO A 30 -13.85 -13.12 2.23
N ALA A 31 -13.90 -14.47 2.22
CA ALA A 31 -12.83 -15.31 1.73
C ALA A 31 -13.38 -16.45 0.87
N ILE A 32 -12.63 -16.87 -0.13
CA ILE A 32 -12.96 -17.99 -1.01
C ILE A 32 -11.71 -18.85 -1.26
N TRP A 33 -11.88 -20.16 -1.22
CA TRP A 33 -10.82 -21.13 -1.52
C TRP A 33 -11.25 -22.09 -2.64
N GLY A 34 -10.34 -22.94 -3.11
CA GLY A 34 -10.57 -23.83 -4.25
C GLY A 34 -10.45 -23.14 -5.60
N VAL A 35 -9.90 -21.93 -5.64
CA VAL A 35 -9.77 -21.12 -6.87
C VAL A 35 -8.41 -21.36 -7.52
N ASP A 36 -8.34 -21.50 -8.83
CA ASP A 36 -7.07 -21.54 -9.58
C ASP A 36 -6.44 -20.14 -9.63
N THR A 37 -5.75 -19.79 -8.54
CA THR A 37 -5.08 -18.50 -8.39
C THR A 37 -3.93 -18.31 -9.39
N ARG A 38 -3.34 -19.40 -9.91
CA ARG A 38 -2.31 -19.33 -10.95
C ARG A 38 -2.88 -18.83 -12.28
N THR A 39 -4.03 -19.38 -12.68
CA THR A 39 -4.73 -18.90 -13.88
C THR A 39 -5.19 -17.46 -13.72
N LEU A 40 -5.74 -17.08 -12.57
CA LEU A 40 -6.07 -15.67 -12.29
C LEU A 40 -4.86 -14.74 -12.42
N THR A 41 -3.73 -15.12 -11.85
CA THR A 41 -2.48 -14.33 -11.95
C THR A 41 -2.02 -14.18 -13.41
N ARG A 42 -2.16 -15.24 -14.23
CA ARG A 42 -1.82 -15.17 -15.66
C ARG A 42 -2.75 -14.25 -16.45
N ILE A 43 -4.04 -14.26 -16.16
CA ILE A 43 -5.03 -13.38 -16.77
C ILE A 43 -4.68 -11.92 -16.42
N ILE A 44 -4.51 -11.61 -15.14
CA ILE A 44 -4.17 -10.25 -14.68
C ILE A 44 -2.86 -9.75 -15.31
N ARG A 45 -1.86 -10.63 -15.43
CA ARG A 45 -0.59 -10.27 -16.06
C ARG A 45 -0.73 -9.95 -17.57
N ASN A 46 -1.54 -10.70 -18.27
CA ASN A 46 -1.66 -10.59 -19.74
C ASN A 46 -2.69 -9.52 -20.16
N GLU A 47 -3.76 -9.35 -19.39
CA GLU A 47 -4.91 -8.51 -19.74
C GLU A 47 -5.02 -7.25 -18.87
N GLY A 48 -4.12 -7.11 -17.85
CA GLY A 48 -4.16 -6.01 -16.88
C GLY A 48 -5.10 -6.28 -15.71
N SER A 49 -5.26 -5.27 -14.86
CA SER A 49 -6.10 -5.33 -13.67
C SER A 49 -7.56 -5.58 -14.03
N GLN A 50 -8.18 -6.53 -13.34
CA GLN A 50 -9.57 -6.93 -13.56
C GLN A 50 -10.44 -6.57 -12.35
N LYS A 51 -11.66 -6.13 -12.60
CA LYS A 51 -12.67 -5.99 -11.56
C LYS A 51 -13.18 -7.37 -11.18
N VAL A 52 -13.25 -7.65 -9.88
CA VAL A 52 -13.80 -8.90 -9.37
C VAL A 52 -14.84 -8.61 -8.28
N ILE A 53 -15.80 -9.52 -8.13
CA ILE A 53 -16.76 -9.51 -7.05
C ILE A 53 -16.76 -10.89 -6.38
N VAL A 54 -16.77 -10.90 -5.05
CA VAL A 54 -17.03 -12.09 -4.24
C VAL A 54 -18.38 -11.90 -3.60
N THR A 55 -19.27 -12.87 -3.75
CA THR A 55 -20.66 -12.79 -3.25
C THR A 55 -21.13 -14.16 -2.81
N ASP A 56 -22.24 -14.22 -2.07
CA ASP A 56 -22.85 -15.47 -1.68
C ASP A 56 -23.31 -16.29 -2.90
N ALA A 57 -23.27 -17.62 -2.75
CA ALA A 57 -23.71 -18.55 -3.82
C ALA A 57 -25.20 -18.35 -4.17
N ALA A 58 -26.00 -17.79 -3.27
CA ALA A 58 -27.41 -17.49 -3.51
C ALA A 58 -27.61 -16.23 -4.37
N THR A 59 -26.61 -15.39 -4.56
CA THR A 59 -26.71 -14.17 -5.38
C THR A 59 -26.77 -14.54 -6.87
N PRO A 60 -27.85 -14.16 -7.61
CA PRO A 60 -27.93 -14.39 -9.04
C PRO A 60 -26.75 -13.78 -9.80
N ARG A 61 -26.21 -14.50 -10.76
CA ARG A 61 -25.07 -14.04 -11.58
C ARG A 61 -25.33 -12.67 -12.23
N GLU A 62 -26.53 -12.45 -12.74
CA GLU A 62 -26.90 -11.19 -13.38
C GLU A 62 -26.85 -10.02 -12.41
N GLU A 63 -27.29 -10.23 -11.17
CA GLU A 63 -27.20 -9.21 -10.13
C GLU A 63 -25.74 -8.90 -9.76
N ALA A 64 -24.91 -9.94 -9.59
CA ALA A 64 -23.50 -9.79 -9.32
C ALA A 64 -22.80 -9.02 -10.43
N MET A 65 -23.06 -9.36 -11.70
CA MET A 65 -22.48 -8.68 -12.87
C MET A 65 -22.93 -7.23 -12.96
N ARG A 66 -24.18 -6.92 -12.65
CA ARG A 66 -24.70 -5.55 -12.60
C ARG A 66 -23.99 -4.72 -11.52
N LYS A 67 -23.82 -5.27 -10.31
CA LYS A 67 -23.06 -4.64 -9.22
C LYS A 67 -21.61 -4.38 -9.63
N LEU A 68 -20.96 -5.37 -10.25
CA LEU A 68 -19.58 -5.26 -10.72
C LEU A 68 -19.41 -4.17 -11.79
N ALA A 69 -20.31 -4.12 -12.76
CA ALA A 69 -20.29 -3.11 -13.83
C ALA A 69 -20.50 -1.68 -13.31
N GLY A 70 -21.38 -1.52 -12.32
CA GLY A 70 -21.67 -0.22 -11.71
C GLY A 70 -20.62 0.25 -10.69
N TYR A 71 -19.66 -0.59 -10.32
CA TYR A 71 -18.64 -0.22 -9.33
C TYR A 71 -17.51 0.60 -9.98
N CYS A 72 -17.30 1.80 -9.45
CA CYS A 72 -16.16 2.64 -9.79
C CYS A 72 -15.10 2.57 -8.68
N LEU A 73 -13.84 2.36 -9.07
CA LEU A 73 -12.73 2.43 -8.11
C LEU A 73 -12.59 3.88 -7.62
N PRO A 74 -12.46 4.09 -6.31
CA PRO A 74 -12.22 5.44 -5.78
C PRO A 74 -10.83 5.94 -6.21
N HIS A 75 -10.76 7.20 -6.64
CA HIS A 75 -9.50 7.88 -6.97
C HIS A 75 -8.78 8.46 -5.74
N ASP A 76 -9.44 8.45 -4.58
CA ASP A 76 -8.95 9.01 -3.31
C ASP A 76 -8.35 7.96 -2.35
N MET A 77 -7.91 6.82 -2.87
CA MET A 77 -7.40 5.71 -2.07
C MET A 77 -6.25 6.12 -1.14
N VAL A 78 -5.31 6.91 -1.65
CA VAL A 78 -4.13 7.35 -0.90
C VAL A 78 -4.52 8.28 0.24
N SER A 79 -5.41 9.23 0.00
CA SER A 79 -5.86 10.17 1.04
C SER A 79 -6.57 9.47 2.21
N ARG A 80 -7.17 8.30 1.96
CA ARG A 80 -7.85 7.49 2.99
C ARG A 80 -6.89 6.75 3.90
N VAL A 81 -5.70 6.39 3.42
CA VAL A 81 -4.72 5.55 4.14
C VAL A 81 -3.49 6.31 4.62
N SER A 82 -3.20 7.46 4.05
CA SER A 82 -2.11 8.33 4.47
C SER A 82 -2.35 8.89 5.88
N CYS A 83 -1.29 9.07 6.65
CA CYS A 83 -1.36 9.71 7.95
C CYS A 83 -1.90 11.15 7.81
N LYS A 84 -2.66 11.61 8.81
CA LYS A 84 -3.21 12.97 8.82
C LYS A 84 -2.28 14.00 9.46
N LYS A 85 -1.31 13.50 10.22
CA LYS A 85 -0.29 14.32 10.89
C LYS A 85 1.05 13.66 10.77
N ARG A 86 2.10 14.46 10.63
CA ARG A 86 3.47 13.96 10.66
C ARG A 86 3.79 13.32 12.00
N TRP A 87 4.62 12.29 11.97
CA TRP A 87 5.14 11.64 13.15
C TRP A 87 6.56 11.10 12.89
N MET A 88 7.28 10.71 13.93
CA MET A 88 8.69 10.35 13.83
C MET A 88 8.95 8.99 14.48
N SER A 89 9.80 8.20 13.83
CA SER A 89 10.41 7.00 14.37
C SER A 89 11.91 7.22 14.51
N ARG A 90 12.41 7.24 15.75
CA ARG A 90 13.80 7.57 16.06
C ARG A 90 14.55 6.36 16.56
N VAL A 91 15.85 6.34 16.31
CA VAL A 91 16.79 5.33 16.82
C VAL A 91 17.99 5.98 17.49
N PRO A 92 18.56 5.35 18.53
CA PRO A 92 19.80 5.83 19.11
C PRO A 92 20.94 5.83 18.09
N ASN A 93 21.81 6.82 18.15
CA ASN A 93 23.01 6.91 17.29
C ASN A 93 22.68 6.77 15.78
N HIS A 94 21.61 7.43 15.34
CA HIS A 94 21.24 7.42 13.92
C HIS A 94 22.38 7.96 13.04
N LYS A 95 22.39 7.51 11.79
CA LYS A 95 23.37 7.89 10.77
C LYS A 95 22.78 8.84 9.75
N TYR A 96 21.47 8.73 9.51
CA TYR A 96 20.75 9.47 8.48
C TYR A 96 19.38 9.91 8.99
N ASP A 97 18.95 11.08 8.56
CA ASP A 97 17.59 11.57 8.71
C ASP A 97 16.84 11.43 7.39
N VAL A 98 15.79 10.61 7.37
CA VAL A 98 15.02 10.29 6.17
C VAL A 98 13.58 10.76 6.33
N VAL A 99 13.03 11.38 5.29
CA VAL A 99 11.60 11.66 5.21
C VAL A 99 10.91 10.56 4.41
N ALA A 100 9.90 9.93 5.00
CA ALA A 100 9.04 8.96 4.34
C ALA A 100 7.68 9.59 4.01
N VAL A 101 7.36 9.68 2.72
CA VAL A 101 6.05 10.13 2.25
C VAL A 101 5.06 8.98 2.38
N ASP A 102 4.05 9.18 3.21
CA ASP A 102 3.08 8.14 3.55
C ASP A 102 1.93 8.09 2.56
N CYS A 103 2.02 7.15 1.65
CA CYS A 103 0.92 6.81 0.74
C CYS A 103 0.18 5.53 1.17
N GLY A 104 0.38 5.06 2.39
CA GLY A 104 -0.11 3.79 2.94
C GLY A 104 1.04 2.89 3.38
N ILE A 105 2.00 3.47 4.11
CA ILE A 105 3.26 2.85 4.49
C ILE A 105 3.05 1.64 5.41
N LYS A 106 3.68 0.53 5.08
CA LYS A 106 3.75 -0.62 5.98
C LYS A 106 4.77 -0.34 7.09
N HIS A 107 4.37 -0.50 8.34
CA HIS A 107 5.25 -0.26 9.50
C HIS A 107 6.59 -1.00 9.44
N ASN A 108 6.64 -2.16 8.76
CA ASN A 108 7.90 -2.88 8.62
C ASN A 108 8.94 -2.14 7.76
N ILE A 109 8.51 -1.30 6.81
CA ILE A 109 9.43 -0.44 6.05
C ILE A 109 10.15 0.51 7.00
N ILE A 110 9.43 1.15 7.91
CA ILE A 110 9.99 2.06 8.91
C ILE A 110 10.95 1.31 9.82
N ARG A 111 10.56 0.10 10.28
CA ARG A 111 11.44 -0.75 11.10
C ARG A 111 12.75 -1.11 10.39
N GLN A 112 12.69 -1.40 9.08
CA GLN A 112 13.91 -1.71 8.32
C GLN A 112 14.80 -0.47 8.14
N LEU A 113 14.24 0.70 7.88
CA LEU A 113 14.99 1.96 7.84
C LEU A 113 15.64 2.25 9.21
N ASN A 114 14.92 2.06 10.30
CA ASN A 114 15.48 2.19 11.65
C ASN A 114 16.64 1.21 11.88
N ARG A 115 16.51 -0.05 11.43
CA ARG A 115 17.57 -1.08 11.59
C ARG A 115 18.88 -0.70 10.93
N VAL A 116 18.84 0.03 9.82
CA VAL A 116 20.05 0.51 9.12
C VAL A 116 20.52 1.89 9.62
N GLY A 117 19.91 2.40 10.70
CA GLY A 117 20.36 3.60 11.39
C GLY A 117 19.72 4.90 10.86
N CYS A 118 18.56 4.82 10.24
CA CYS A 118 17.81 6.01 9.86
C CYS A 118 16.83 6.43 10.96
N ASN A 119 16.83 7.71 11.33
CA ASN A 119 15.63 8.34 11.86
C ASN A 119 14.65 8.54 10.71
N VAL A 120 13.38 8.29 10.93
CA VAL A 120 12.37 8.42 9.87
C VAL A 120 11.31 9.41 10.32
N THR A 121 11.16 10.50 9.58
CA THR A 121 10.03 11.42 9.70
C THR A 121 8.99 11.03 8.67
N ILE A 122 7.82 10.60 9.12
CA ILE A 122 6.71 10.21 8.25
C ILE A 122 5.81 11.42 8.06
N VAL A 123 5.55 11.76 6.80
CA VAL A 123 4.72 12.92 6.41
C VAL A 123 3.54 12.48 5.54
N PRO A 124 2.41 13.21 5.55
CA PRO A 124 1.31 12.96 4.64
C PRO A 124 1.73 13.01 3.16
N TYR A 125 0.99 12.30 2.30
CA TYR A 125 1.26 12.20 0.86
C TYR A 125 1.19 13.54 0.11
N ASP A 126 0.45 14.51 0.65
CA ASP A 126 0.21 15.85 0.11
C ASP A 126 1.10 16.93 0.73
N SER A 127 2.12 16.52 1.50
CA SER A 127 3.10 17.47 2.07
C SER A 127 3.89 18.19 0.98
N THR A 128 4.16 19.48 1.23
CA THR A 128 4.90 20.30 0.28
C THR A 128 6.41 20.07 0.33
N VAL A 129 7.12 20.52 -0.70
CA VAL A 129 8.60 20.47 -0.74
C VAL A 129 9.21 21.24 0.43
N GLU A 130 8.65 22.42 0.74
CA GLU A 130 9.12 23.29 1.82
C GLU A 130 8.99 22.59 3.18
N GLU A 131 7.84 21.94 3.43
CA GLU A 131 7.61 21.19 4.66
C GLU A 131 8.59 20.01 4.81
N ILE A 132 8.89 19.31 3.72
CA ILE A 132 9.84 18.19 3.72
C ILE A 132 11.27 18.69 3.91
N MET A 133 11.67 19.72 3.19
CA MET A 133 13.02 20.28 3.26
C MET A 133 13.33 20.95 4.60
N ALA A 134 12.30 21.39 5.34
CA ALA A 134 12.47 21.94 6.70
C ALA A 134 13.03 20.90 7.70
N PHE A 135 12.97 19.62 7.39
CA PHE A 135 13.61 18.55 8.19
C PHE A 135 15.07 18.32 7.83
N HIS A 136 15.61 18.99 6.81
CA HIS A 136 16.97 18.77 6.29
C HIS A 136 17.31 17.30 6.07
N PRO A 137 16.47 16.54 5.33
CA PRO A 137 16.66 15.09 5.18
C PRO A 137 17.87 14.76 4.30
N ASP A 138 18.53 13.65 4.61
CA ASP A 138 19.57 13.04 3.77
C ASP A 138 18.98 12.32 2.55
N GLY A 139 17.70 11.96 2.60
CA GLY A 139 16.99 11.30 1.52
C GLY A 139 15.49 11.15 1.77
N ILE A 140 14.78 10.77 0.71
CA ILE A 140 13.32 10.60 0.73
C ILE A 140 12.96 9.17 0.36
N VAL A 141 11.98 8.62 1.08
CA VAL A 141 11.37 7.32 0.77
C VAL A 141 9.92 7.54 0.38
N LEU A 142 9.54 7.06 -0.80
CA LEU A 142 8.14 6.97 -1.23
C LEU A 142 7.63 5.57 -0.89
N SER A 143 6.58 5.50 -0.10
CA SER A 143 6.06 4.22 0.39
C SER A 143 5.32 3.43 -0.69
N ASN A 144 4.97 2.19 -0.35
CA ASN A 144 3.96 1.44 -1.06
C ASN A 144 2.59 2.14 -0.97
N VAL A 145 1.72 1.95 -1.96
CA VAL A 145 0.45 2.67 -2.13
C VAL A 145 -0.61 1.71 -2.65
N PRO A 146 -1.88 1.81 -2.21
CA PRO A 146 -3.01 1.21 -2.91
C PRO A 146 -3.52 2.12 -4.04
N GLY A 147 -4.09 1.53 -5.10
CA GLY A 147 -4.78 2.27 -6.17
C GLY A 147 -3.94 2.48 -7.44
N ASN A 148 -4.33 3.49 -8.24
CA ASN A 148 -3.63 3.85 -9.48
C ASN A 148 -2.58 4.92 -9.20
N PRO A 149 -1.31 4.75 -9.64
CA PRO A 149 -0.27 5.75 -9.43
C PRO A 149 -0.59 7.11 -10.07
N GLU A 150 -1.33 7.15 -11.18
CA GLU A 150 -1.73 8.40 -11.84
C GLU A 150 -2.65 9.28 -10.99
N ASP A 151 -3.37 8.70 -10.03
CA ASP A 151 -4.23 9.44 -9.10
C ASP A 151 -3.42 10.19 -8.00
N VAL A 152 -2.12 9.89 -7.85
CA VAL A 152 -1.28 10.45 -6.79
C VAL A 152 -0.46 11.64 -7.28
N THR A 153 -1.13 12.57 -7.92
CA THR A 153 -0.52 13.77 -8.55
C THR A 153 0.32 14.63 -7.58
N PRO A 154 -0.02 14.80 -6.28
CA PRO A 154 0.82 15.56 -5.35
C PRO A 154 2.22 14.96 -5.22
N VAL A 155 2.34 13.63 -5.11
CA VAL A 155 3.64 12.96 -4.95
C VAL A 155 4.44 12.99 -6.26
N ILE A 156 3.79 12.85 -7.42
CA ILE A 156 4.44 13.02 -8.72
C ILE A 156 5.03 14.43 -8.85
N GLY A 157 4.26 15.46 -8.47
CA GLY A 157 4.73 16.85 -8.43
C GLY A 157 5.89 17.07 -7.47
N LEU A 158 5.82 16.45 -6.29
CA LEU A 158 6.89 16.47 -5.28
C LEU A 158 8.20 15.88 -5.84
N VAL A 159 8.14 14.71 -6.47
CA VAL A 159 9.32 14.05 -7.06
C VAL A 159 9.95 14.93 -8.14
N ARG A 160 9.15 15.52 -9.02
CA ARG A 160 9.65 16.44 -10.07
C ARG A 160 10.45 17.61 -9.50
N GLN A 161 9.97 18.20 -8.41
CA GLN A 161 10.60 19.35 -7.77
C GLN A 161 11.87 18.99 -6.98
N LEU A 162 11.95 17.76 -6.44
CA LEU A 162 13.07 17.26 -5.64
C LEU A 162 14.13 16.52 -6.47
N ARG A 163 13.85 16.26 -7.73
CA ARG A 163 14.76 15.60 -8.66
C ARG A 163 16.11 16.32 -8.69
N GLY A 164 17.19 15.55 -8.48
CA GLY A 164 18.56 16.06 -8.45
C GLY A 164 18.95 16.84 -7.19
N LYS A 165 18.03 17.05 -6.24
CA LYS A 165 18.34 17.75 -4.98
C LYS A 165 18.64 16.78 -3.84
N LEU A 166 17.99 15.65 -3.80
CA LEU A 166 18.13 14.62 -2.78
C LEU A 166 17.99 13.22 -3.40
N PRO A 167 18.60 12.19 -2.78
CA PRO A 167 18.29 10.80 -3.10
C PRO A 167 16.82 10.48 -2.83
N ILE A 168 16.13 9.87 -3.79
CA ILE A 168 14.75 9.45 -3.67
C ILE A 168 14.67 7.94 -3.90
N PHE A 169 14.10 7.20 -2.96
CA PHE A 169 13.90 5.77 -3.04
C PHE A 169 12.42 5.42 -3.00
N GLY A 170 11.95 4.68 -3.98
CA GLY A 170 10.54 4.27 -4.09
C GLY A 170 10.34 2.78 -3.91
N ILE A 171 9.33 2.38 -3.12
CA ILE A 171 8.97 0.98 -2.87
C ILE A 171 7.62 0.68 -3.55
N CYS A 172 7.56 -0.36 -4.41
CA CYS A 172 6.34 -0.76 -5.11
C CYS A 172 5.78 0.42 -5.94
N MET A 173 4.61 0.92 -5.61
CA MET A 173 4.03 2.07 -6.31
C MET A 173 4.88 3.35 -6.15
N GLY A 174 5.62 3.51 -5.05
CA GLY A 174 6.60 4.61 -4.93
C GLY A 174 7.62 4.62 -6.07
N HIS A 175 8.05 3.44 -6.54
CA HIS A 175 8.89 3.32 -7.74
C HIS A 175 8.14 3.74 -9.01
N GLN A 176 6.86 3.37 -9.14
CA GLN A 176 6.03 3.78 -10.29
C GLN A 176 5.80 5.30 -10.30
N LEU A 177 5.58 5.92 -9.14
CA LEU A 177 5.46 7.38 -9.01
C LEU A 177 6.74 8.11 -9.45
N ILE A 178 7.92 7.55 -9.12
CA ILE A 178 9.20 8.05 -9.63
C ILE A 178 9.21 7.96 -11.16
N SER A 179 8.84 6.81 -11.73
CA SER A 179 8.84 6.61 -13.19
C SER A 179 7.89 7.57 -13.91
N LEU A 180 6.73 7.90 -13.31
CA LEU A 180 5.78 8.89 -13.88
C LEU A 180 6.28 10.34 -13.75
N ALA A 181 7.21 10.59 -12.83
CA ALA A 181 7.77 11.92 -12.62
C ALA A 181 8.94 12.25 -13.57
N TYR A 182 9.62 11.22 -14.11
CA TYR A 182 10.76 11.32 -15.02
C TYR A 182 10.36 11.26 -16.48
#